data_48a666f603162c69b1b43734a60bbe9f
#
_entry.id   48a666f603162c69b1b43734a60bbe9f
#
_cell.length_a   1.000
_cell.length_b   1.000
_cell.length_c   1.000
_cell.angle_alpha   90.00
_cell.angle_beta   90.00
_cell.angle_gamma   90.00
#
_symmetry.space_group_name_H-M   'P 1'
#
loop_
_entity.id
_entity.type
_entity.pdbx_description
1 polymer ?
#
loop_
_entity_poly.entity_id
_entity_poly.type
_entity_poly.pdbx_seq_one_letter_code
_entity_poly.pdbx_strand_id
1 'polypeptide(L)'
;ERWHPTKLRIGPDTLKTFSQKADQLIRLQENDLFFIDVGPIFEQHEGDYGQTYTVGSNSQFEELAAAARDIFIEVQGHWRAAGISGIELYKIAAHEAAKRGLELNTKMDGHRLGDFPHGLFHKGSLIDCSETPIQNVWVLEILLKDPKQNLGSFFEDILI
;
A
#
# COMPACT_ATOMS: atom_id res chain seq x y z
N GLU A 1 12.78 -17.13 0.88
CA GLU A 1 12.72 -16.61 -0.50
C GLU A 1 11.75 -15.44 -0.59
N ARG A 2 11.79 -14.69 -1.70
CA ARG A 2 10.93 -13.54 -1.97
C ARG A 2 10.49 -13.58 -3.43
N TRP A 3 9.23 -13.22 -3.70
CA TRP A 3 8.72 -13.14 -5.08
C TRP A 3 9.07 -11.79 -5.74
N HIS A 4 9.35 -10.73 -4.94
CA HIS A 4 9.91 -9.48 -5.42
C HIS A 4 11.03 -8.96 -4.50
N PRO A 5 11.93 -8.07 -4.97
CA PRO A 5 12.92 -7.41 -4.11
C PRO A 5 12.25 -6.49 -3.09
N THR A 6 12.71 -6.53 -1.84
CA THR A 6 12.29 -5.57 -0.81
C THR A 6 12.44 -4.15 -1.33
N LYS A 7 11.40 -3.32 -1.18
CA LYS A 7 11.45 -1.90 -1.47
C LYS A 7 11.65 -1.13 -0.17
N LEU A 8 12.61 -0.23 -0.20
CA LEU A 8 12.81 0.79 0.82
C LEU A 8 12.67 2.15 0.14
N ARG A 9 11.78 2.98 0.65
CA ARG A 9 11.53 4.33 0.17
C ARG A 9 11.67 5.31 1.32
N ILE A 10 12.51 6.33 1.17
CA ILE A 10 12.84 7.29 2.23
C ILE A 10 12.46 8.68 1.77
N GLY A 11 11.82 9.46 2.63
CA GLY A 11 11.48 10.86 2.40
C GLY A 11 10.74 11.07 1.06
N PRO A 12 11.25 11.90 0.13
CA PRO A 12 10.59 12.15 -1.16
C PRO A 12 10.38 10.90 -2.02
N ASP A 13 11.17 9.85 -1.81
CA ASP A 13 10.99 8.57 -2.53
C ASP A 13 9.74 7.81 -2.11
N THR A 14 9.11 8.17 -1.00
CA THR A 14 7.82 7.59 -0.58
C THR A 14 6.67 7.88 -1.54
N LEU A 15 6.84 8.80 -2.48
CA LEU A 15 5.90 9.05 -3.58
C LEU A 15 6.06 8.07 -4.76
N LYS A 16 7.14 7.30 -4.78
CA LYS A 16 7.46 6.39 -5.89
C LYS A 16 6.67 5.09 -5.80
N THR A 17 6.19 4.65 -6.94
CA THR A 17 5.50 3.37 -7.10
C THR A 17 6.50 2.20 -7.20
N PHE A 18 5.98 0.98 -7.26
CA PHE A 18 6.79 -0.25 -7.29
C PHE A 18 7.87 -0.25 -8.39
N SER A 19 7.53 0.15 -9.62
CA SER A 19 8.44 0.09 -10.78
C SER A 19 9.51 1.19 -10.80
N GLN A 20 9.34 2.26 -10.03
CA GLN A 20 10.27 3.37 -10.00
C GLN A 20 11.48 3.05 -9.13
N LYS A 21 12.68 3.45 -9.58
CA LYS A 21 13.92 3.21 -8.82
C LYS A 21 14.06 4.20 -7.68
N ALA A 22 14.53 3.70 -6.52
CA ALA A 22 14.94 4.56 -5.40
C ALA A 22 16.12 5.46 -5.81
N ASP A 23 16.13 6.68 -5.26
CA ASP A 23 17.30 7.53 -5.35
C ASP A 23 18.35 7.03 -4.33
N GLN A 24 19.49 6.59 -4.84
CA GLN A 24 20.56 6.03 -4.02
C GLN A 24 21.31 7.07 -3.18
N LEU A 25 21.07 8.35 -3.42
CA LEU A 25 21.67 9.45 -2.66
C LEU A 25 20.86 9.83 -1.42
N ILE A 26 19.58 9.48 -1.38
CA ILE A 26 18.72 9.75 -0.22
C ILE A 26 19.18 8.89 0.97
N ARG A 27 19.24 9.54 2.13
CA ARG A 27 19.59 8.91 3.41
C ARG A 27 18.54 9.27 4.44
N LEU A 28 18.21 8.31 5.28
CA LEU A 28 17.31 8.53 6.41
C LEU A 28 17.88 9.57 7.37
N GLN A 29 17.07 10.53 7.78
CA GLN A 29 17.41 11.62 8.66
C GLN A 29 16.82 11.40 10.07
N GLU A 30 17.20 12.24 11.05
CA GLU A 30 16.69 12.15 12.43
C GLU A 30 15.18 12.42 12.54
N ASN A 31 14.62 13.24 11.64
CA ASN A 31 13.19 13.46 11.51
C ASN A 31 12.82 13.17 10.06
N ASP A 32 12.36 11.97 9.81
CA ASP A 32 12.06 11.48 8.46
C ASP A 32 10.94 10.44 8.49
N LEU A 33 10.45 10.09 7.32
CA LEU A 33 9.58 8.95 7.15
C LEU A 33 10.09 8.05 6.02
N PHE A 34 9.79 6.78 6.13
CA PHE A 34 10.14 5.79 5.12
C PHE A 34 9.13 4.66 5.11
N PHE A 35 8.99 3.96 4.01
CA PHE A 35 8.27 2.70 4.01
C PHE A 35 9.14 1.52 3.56
N ILE A 36 8.75 0.35 4.03
CA ILE A 36 9.29 -0.94 3.60
C ILE A 36 8.13 -1.74 3.04
N ASP A 37 8.39 -2.41 1.92
CA ASP A 37 7.49 -3.33 1.24
C ASP A 37 8.26 -4.65 1.01
N VAL A 38 7.66 -5.76 1.43
CA VAL A 38 8.26 -7.10 1.45
C VAL A 38 7.31 -8.16 0.92
N GLY A 39 7.75 -8.91 -0.08
CA GLY A 39 7.01 -10.03 -0.67
C GLY A 39 7.64 -11.39 -0.32
N PRO A 40 7.42 -11.95 0.89
CA PRO A 40 7.97 -13.25 1.26
C PRO A 40 7.28 -14.39 0.51
N ILE A 41 8.02 -15.50 0.30
CA ILE A 41 7.46 -16.79 -0.12
C ILE A 41 7.56 -17.75 1.04
N PHE A 42 6.45 -18.32 1.43
CA PHE A 42 6.37 -19.36 2.44
C PHE A 42 5.67 -20.59 1.86
N GLU A 43 6.36 -21.74 1.85
CA GLU A 43 5.84 -23.01 1.30
C GLU A 43 5.22 -22.87 -0.11
N GLN A 44 5.87 -22.13 -0.99
CA GLN A 44 5.43 -21.78 -2.35
C GLN A 44 4.23 -20.81 -2.43
N HIS A 45 3.72 -20.32 -1.32
CA HIS A 45 2.69 -19.28 -1.28
C HIS A 45 3.32 -17.89 -1.13
N GLU A 46 2.78 -16.93 -1.86
CA GLU A 46 3.19 -15.54 -1.81
C GLU A 46 2.52 -14.84 -0.63
N GLY A 47 3.31 -14.05 0.10
CA GLY A 47 2.82 -13.06 1.06
C GLY A 47 3.20 -11.67 0.61
N ASP A 48 2.52 -10.65 1.11
CA ASP A 48 2.85 -9.27 0.86
C ASP A 48 2.52 -8.39 2.05
N TYR A 49 3.42 -7.48 2.37
CA TYR A 49 3.22 -6.54 3.46
C TYR A 49 4.07 -5.30 3.27
N GLY A 50 3.45 -4.15 3.37
CA GLY A 50 4.13 -2.87 3.33
C GLY A 50 3.61 -1.89 4.37
N GLN A 51 4.50 -1.11 4.97
CA GLN A 51 4.14 -0.10 5.96
C GLN A 51 5.09 1.07 5.97
N THR A 52 4.54 2.26 6.25
CA THR A 52 5.30 3.48 6.53
C THR A 52 5.63 3.60 8.00
N TYR A 53 6.86 4.01 8.26
CA TYR A 53 7.42 4.25 9.59
C TYR A 53 8.00 5.66 9.66
N THR A 54 8.16 6.16 10.87
CA THR A 54 8.79 7.46 11.14
C THR A 54 10.04 7.30 11.99
N VAL A 55 10.96 8.25 11.85
CA VAL A 55 12.11 8.47 12.75
C VAL A 55 11.94 9.84 13.37
N GLY A 56 12.28 9.95 14.67
CA GLY A 56 12.09 11.17 15.43
C GLY A 56 10.67 11.34 15.95
N SER A 57 10.26 12.58 16.21
CA SER A 57 9.00 12.93 16.87
C SER A 57 8.20 14.00 16.12
N ASN A 58 8.25 14.00 14.79
CA ASN A 58 7.46 14.91 13.97
C ASN A 58 6.03 14.40 13.86
N SER A 59 5.09 15.06 14.55
CA SER A 59 3.68 14.67 14.57
C SER A 59 3.03 14.65 13.18
N GLN A 60 3.43 15.53 12.26
CA GLN A 60 2.89 15.55 10.89
C GLN A 60 3.33 14.29 10.11
N PHE A 61 4.53 13.80 10.35
CA PHE A 61 5.00 12.54 9.74
C PHE A 61 4.31 11.34 10.35
N GLU A 62 4.09 11.35 11.67
CA GLU A 62 3.33 10.30 12.37
C GLU A 62 1.88 10.23 11.88
N GLU A 63 1.21 11.38 11.73
CA GLU A 63 -0.15 11.46 11.17
C GLU A 63 -0.20 10.96 9.72
N LEU A 64 0.76 11.36 8.89
CA LEU A 64 0.83 10.89 7.50
C LEU A 64 1.11 9.38 7.43
N ALA A 65 2.04 8.86 8.23
CA ALA A 65 2.36 7.44 8.27
C ALA A 65 1.15 6.59 8.72
N ALA A 66 0.39 7.08 9.71
CA ALA A 66 -0.81 6.41 10.19
C ALA A 66 -1.94 6.41 9.15
N ALA A 67 -2.09 7.47 8.36
CA ALA A 67 -3.22 7.68 7.47
C ALA A 67 -3.43 6.55 6.46
N ALA A 68 -2.36 5.99 5.88
CA ALA A 68 -2.46 4.89 4.92
C ALA A 68 -3.02 3.62 5.56
N ARG A 69 -2.52 3.29 6.75
CA ARG A 69 -3.01 2.14 7.52
C ARG A 69 -4.45 2.32 7.98
N ASP A 70 -4.81 3.51 8.46
CA ASP A 70 -6.15 3.80 8.92
C ASP A 70 -7.17 3.69 7.78
N ILE A 71 -6.84 4.22 6.60
CA ILE A 71 -7.68 4.07 5.40
C ILE A 71 -7.79 2.60 4.99
N PHE A 72 -6.70 1.84 5.02
CA PHE A 72 -6.75 0.40 4.75
C PHE A 72 -7.74 -0.30 5.67
N ILE A 73 -7.67 -0.04 6.99
CA ILE A 73 -8.56 -0.65 7.99
C ILE A 73 -10.02 -0.26 7.73
N GLU A 74 -10.31 1.00 7.43
CA GLU A 74 -11.64 1.49 7.10
C GLU A 74 -12.19 0.80 5.84
N VAL A 75 -11.40 0.74 4.78
CA VAL A 75 -11.77 0.09 3.50
C VAL A 75 -12.01 -1.40 3.67
N GLN A 76 -11.12 -2.09 4.40
CA GLN A 76 -11.29 -3.51 4.73
C GLN A 76 -12.57 -3.74 5.56
N GLY A 77 -12.90 -2.80 6.45
CA GLY A 77 -14.13 -2.85 7.24
C GLY A 77 -15.39 -2.81 6.35
N HIS A 78 -15.42 -1.95 5.34
CA HIS A 78 -16.51 -1.91 4.35
C HIS A 78 -16.60 -3.19 3.54
N TRP A 79 -15.47 -3.73 3.09
CA TRP A 79 -15.43 -5.01 2.38
C TRP A 79 -16.00 -6.16 3.22
N ARG A 80 -15.60 -6.28 4.48
CA ARG A 80 -16.12 -7.30 5.41
C ARG A 80 -17.61 -7.17 5.67
N ALA A 81 -18.10 -5.95 5.79
CA ALA A 81 -19.50 -5.68 6.14
C ALA A 81 -20.47 -5.87 4.97
N ALA A 82 -20.06 -5.53 3.74
CA ALA A 82 -20.96 -5.42 2.61
C ALA A 82 -20.54 -6.26 1.38
N GLY A 83 -19.36 -6.88 1.39
CA GLY A 83 -18.90 -7.70 0.24
C GLY A 83 -18.75 -6.89 -1.05
N ILE A 84 -18.24 -5.66 -0.94
CA ILE A 84 -18.09 -4.74 -2.08
C ILE A 84 -16.98 -5.17 -3.04
N SER A 85 -17.05 -4.69 -4.27
CA SER A 85 -16.06 -4.95 -5.32
C SER A 85 -14.72 -4.23 -5.10
N GLY A 86 -13.66 -4.68 -5.78
CA GLY A 86 -12.37 -3.99 -5.78
C GLY A 86 -12.49 -2.54 -6.26
N ILE A 87 -13.30 -2.30 -7.31
CA ILE A 87 -13.61 -0.95 -7.81
C ILE A 87 -14.18 -0.06 -6.69
N GLU A 88 -15.10 -0.59 -5.90
CA GLU A 88 -15.73 0.16 -4.80
C GLU A 88 -14.75 0.40 -3.63
N LEU A 89 -13.87 -0.56 -3.34
CA LEU A 89 -12.80 -0.40 -2.34
C LEU A 89 -11.94 0.83 -2.65
N TYR A 90 -11.47 0.96 -3.89
CA TYR A 90 -10.62 2.09 -4.28
C TYR A 90 -11.37 3.42 -4.37
N LYS A 91 -12.69 3.42 -4.65
CA LYS A 91 -13.52 4.63 -4.54
C LYS A 91 -13.63 5.10 -3.09
N ILE A 92 -13.82 4.18 -2.14
CA ILE A 92 -13.84 4.50 -0.71
C ILE A 92 -12.47 4.99 -0.28
N ALA A 93 -11.37 4.31 -0.64
CA ALA A 93 -10.02 4.74 -0.32
C ALA A 93 -9.73 6.16 -0.81
N ALA A 94 -10.10 6.50 -2.04
CA ALA A 94 -9.94 7.84 -2.60
C ALA A 94 -10.77 8.88 -1.84
N HIS A 95 -12.00 8.55 -1.46
CA HIS A 95 -12.86 9.42 -0.66
C HIS A 95 -12.27 9.69 0.72
N GLU A 96 -11.80 8.66 1.41
CA GLU A 96 -11.20 8.77 2.75
C GLU A 96 -9.86 9.53 2.71
N ALA A 97 -9.05 9.36 1.66
CA ALA A 97 -7.86 10.16 1.43
C ALA A 97 -8.22 11.66 1.28
N ALA A 98 -9.19 11.97 0.42
CA ALA A 98 -9.64 13.35 0.17
C ALA A 98 -10.17 14.03 1.44
N LYS A 99 -10.91 13.34 2.31
CA LYS A 99 -11.37 13.87 3.61
C LYS A 99 -10.22 14.31 4.51
N ARG A 100 -9.05 13.67 4.39
CA ARG A 100 -7.83 13.98 5.14
C ARG A 100 -6.94 15.01 4.42
N GLY A 101 -7.37 15.52 3.26
CA GLY A 101 -6.58 16.44 2.42
C GLY A 101 -5.41 15.76 1.71
N LEU A 102 -5.47 14.44 1.56
CA LEU A 102 -4.49 13.61 0.88
C LEU A 102 -5.01 13.15 -0.49
N GLU A 103 -4.09 12.72 -1.35
CA GLU A 103 -4.40 12.15 -2.67
C GLU A 103 -4.06 10.66 -2.69
N LEU A 104 -4.98 9.81 -3.14
CA LEU A 104 -4.70 8.40 -3.39
C LEU A 104 -3.95 8.24 -4.71
N ASN A 105 -2.81 7.56 -4.70
CA ASN A 105 -2.08 7.21 -5.92
C ASN A 105 -2.54 5.83 -6.42
N THR A 106 -3.40 5.82 -7.41
CA THR A 106 -4.00 4.61 -8.00
C THR A 106 -3.06 3.80 -8.91
N LYS A 107 -1.78 4.11 -8.96
CA LYS A 107 -0.76 3.29 -9.64
C LYS A 107 -0.20 2.17 -8.75
N MET A 108 -0.55 2.20 -7.47
CA MET A 108 -0.48 1.08 -6.56
C MET A 108 -1.94 0.62 -6.42
N ASP A 109 -2.29 -0.43 -7.14
CA ASP A 109 -3.67 -0.73 -7.52
C ASP A 109 -4.15 -2.09 -6.99
N GLY A 110 -3.35 -2.68 -6.12
CA GLY A 110 -3.60 -3.96 -5.48
C GLY A 110 -3.57 -5.13 -6.48
N HIS A 111 -3.30 -6.30 -5.97
CA HIS A 111 -3.15 -7.49 -6.82
C HIS A 111 -3.58 -8.76 -6.09
N ARG A 112 -3.67 -9.84 -6.85
CA ARG A 112 -3.94 -11.15 -6.30
C ARG A 112 -2.64 -11.87 -6.00
N LEU A 113 -2.53 -12.43 -4.80
CA LEU A 113 -1.51 -13.41 -4.42
C LEU A 113 -1.93 -14.82 -4.88
N GLY A 114 -0.97 -15.71 -4.92
CA GLY A 114 -1.20 -17.09 -5.26
C GLY A 114 0.02 -17.93 -4.95
N ASP A 115 0.18 -19.01 -5.70
CA ASP A 115 1.41 -19.80 -5.67
C ASP A 115 2.49 -19.10 -6.48
N PHE A 116 3.72 -19.23 -6.04
CA PHE A 116 4.86 -18.75 -6.80
C PHE A 116 5.05 -19.59 -8.10
N PRO A 117 5.37 -18.96 -9.26
CA PRO A 117 5.68 -17.55 -9.45
C PRO A 117 4.45 -16.64 -9.56
N HIS A 118 4.62 -15.40 -9.11
CA HIS A 118 3.60 -14.36 -9.10
C HIS A 118 2.85 -14.21 -10.43
N GLY A 119 1.53 -14.03 -10.36
CA GLY A 119 0.68 -13.86 -11.54
C GLY A 119 0.41 -15.14 -12.32
N LEU A 120 0.77 -16.32 -11.79
CA LEU A 120 0.53 -17.60 -12.48
C LEU A 120 -0.96 -17.82 -12.78
N PHE A 121 -1.83 -17.50 -11.82
CA PHE A 121 -3.28 -17.76 -11.94
C PHE A 121 -4.12 -16.51 -12.24
N HIS A 122 -3.57 -15.31 -11.99
CA HIS A 122 -4.30 -14.07 -12.22
C HIS A 122 -3.31 -12.90 -12.37
N LYS A 123 -3.59 -12.01 -13.34
CA LYS A 123 -2.74 -10.85 -13.66
C LYS A 123 -3.47 -9.51 -13.56
N GLY A 124 -4.73 -9.51 -13.14
CA GLY A 124 -5.52 -8.28 -13.00
C GLY A 124 -5.25 -7.56 -11.69
N SER A 125 -5.51 -6.26 -11.68
CA SER A 125 -5.42 -5.41 -10.50
C SER A 125 -6.69 -5.45 -9.65
N LEU A 126 -6.56 -5.22 -8.35
CA LEU A 126 -7.70 -5.14 -7.44
C LEU A 126 -8.61 -3.95 -7.78
N ILE A 127 -8.04 -2.81 -8.18
CA ILE A 127 -8.80 -1.61 -8.56
C ILE A 127 -9.75 -1.84 -9.74
N ASP A 128 -9.46 -2.78 -10.61
CA ASP A 128 -10.27 -3.14 -11.78
C ASP A 128 -11.22 -4.33 -11.53
N CYS A 129 -11.15 -4.93 -10.34
CA CYS A 129 -11.96 -6.08 -9.98
C CYS A 129 -13.42 -5.67 -9.76
N SER A 130 -14.33 -6.10 -10.64
CA SER A 130 -15.77 -5.84 -10.54
C SER A 130 -16.50 -6.75 -9.56
N GLU A 131 -15.83 -7.79 -9.10
CA GLU A 131 -16.37 -8.76 -8.15
C GLU A 131 -15.83 -8.49 -6.74
N THR A 132 -16.47 -9.10 -5.73
CA THR A 132 -15.98 -9.08 -4.37
C THR A 132 -14.67 -9.85 -4.27
N PRO A 133 -13.56 -9.23 -3.82
CA PRO A 133 -12.30 -9.92 -3.61
C PRO A 133 -12.43 -11.06 -2.61
N ILE A 134 -11.83 -12.20 -2.94
CA ILE A 134 -11.81 -13.37 -2.06
C ILE A 134 -10.82 -13.14 -0.93
N GLN A 135 -11.23 -13.45 0.30
CA GLN A 135 -10.37 -13.39 1.50
C GLN A 135 -9.08 -14.18 1.35
N ASN A 136 -8.01 -13.71 1.94
CA ASN A 136 -6.67 -14.33 2.02
C ASN A 136 -5.89 -14.45 0.70
N VAL A 137 -6.39 -13.87 -0.39
CA VAL A 137 -5.69 -13.95 -1.68
C VAL A 137 -5.55 -12.61 -2.41
N TRP A 138 -6.16 -11.55 -1.91
CA TRP A 138 -6.03 -10.22 -2.51
C TRP A 138 -5.32 -9.27 -1.56
N VAL A 139 -4.38 -8.52 -2.10
CA VAL A 139 -3.66 -7.44 -1.43
C VAL A 139 -4.34 -6.13 -1.78
N LEU A 140 -4.68 -5.35 -0.76
CA LEU A 140 -5.11 -3.97 -0.91
C LEU A 140 -3.90 -3.07 -0.64
N GLU A 141 -3.56 -2.22 -1.59
CA GLU A 141 -2.47 -1.25 -1.51
C GLU A 141 -3.02 0.16 -1.37
N ILE A 142 -2.56 0.89 -0.37
CA ILE A 142 -2.91 2.29 -0.12
C ILE A 142 -1.63 3.13 -0.17
N LEU A 143 -1.38 3.77 -1.31
CA LEU A 143 -0.32 4.76 -1.45
C LEU A 143 -0.93 6.16 -1.45
N LEU A 144 -0.64 6.93 -0.43
CA LEU A 144 -1.10 8.32 -0.28
C LEU A 144 0.00 9.30 -0.66
N LYS A 145 -0.43 10.47 -1.14
CA LYS A 145 0.42 11.64 -1.33
C LYS A 145 -0.12 12.79 -0.49
N ASP A 146 0.76 13.41 0.30
CA ASP A 146 0.51 14.73 0.88
C ASP A 146 0.98 15.80 -0.12
N PRO A 147 0.06 16.54 -0.73
CA PRO A 147 0.43 17.57 -1.71
C PRO A 147 1.14 18.77 -1.07
N LYS A 148 1.01 18.99 0.25
CA LYS A 148 1.63 20.11 0.98
C LYS A 148 3.09 19.81 1.30
N GLN A 149 3.40 18.60 1.72
CA GLN A 149 4.76 18.19 2.11
C GLN A 149 5.54 17.54 0.97
N ASN A 150 4.86 17.14 -0.11
CA ASN A 150 5.42 16.35 -1.20
C ASN A 150 6.08 15.05 -0.70
N LEU A 151 5.38 14.38 0.22
CA LEU A 151 5.74 13.10 0.83
C LEU A 151 4.59 12.12 0.64
N GLY A 152 4.90 10.83 0.71
CA GLY A 152 3.91 9.77 0.61
C GLY A 152 3.85 8.91 1.86
N SER A 153 2.74 8.18 2.00
CA SER A 153 2.56 7.13 3.00
C SER A 153 1.97 5.90 2.34
N PHE A 154 2.49 4.75 2.70
CA PHE A 154 2.13 3.48 2.11
C PHE A 154 1.74 2.46 3.18
N PHE A 155 0.68 1.73 2.90
CA PHE A 155 0.29 0.53 3.64
C PHE A 155 -0.32 -0.48 2.69
N GLU A 156 0.11 -1.72 2.80
CA GLU A 156 -0.49 -2.86 2.11
C GLU A 156 -0.52 -4.07 3.00
N ASP A 157 -1.53 -4.86 2.82
CA ASP A 157 -1.69 -6.17 3.46
C ASP A 157 -2.76 -6.99 2.73
N ILE A 158 -2.84 -8.25 3.06
CA ILE A 158 -3.86 -9.17 2.54
C ILE A 158 -5.23 -8.82 3.14
N LEU A 159 -6.27 -8.84 2.32
CA LEU A 159 -7.66 -8.74 2.79
C LEU A 159 -8.04 -10.01 3.56
N ILE A 160 -8.22 -9.87 4.88
CA ILE A 160 -8.51 -10.97 5.81
C ILE A 160 -9.84 -10.79 6.53
#